data_89589afca7510bfc703925d32b4426b4
#
_entry.id   89589afca7510bfc703925d32b4426b4
#
_cell.length_a   1.000
_cell.length_b   1.000
_cell.length_c   1.000
_cell.angle_alpha   90.00
_cell.angle_beta   90.00
_cell.angle_gamma   90.00
#
_symmetry.space_group_name_H-M   'P 1'
#
loop_
_entity.id
_entity.type
_entity.pdbx_description
1 polymer ?
#
loop_
_entity_poly.entity_id
_entity_poly.type
_entity_poly.pdbx_seq_one_letter_code
_entity_poly.pdbx_strand_id
1 'polypeptide(L)'
;MIYRPLSLFLGLKYTRAKSRNRFISFISWVSILGIALGVMVLITVLSVMNGFDREIKTRMLNLVPQVTIAPWGGGNLDNWQGLSGLIQSNHQIESFAPFIETQAMISTEGSPNFGMLKGIEPSLEPSVSPIANCLIAGNLKDLKSGSFGIVVGEDLASNLGVGLGDKVSVIVPKASLSAVGFLPRIKVFTVVGIFKTGYQFDSSYGLVNMQDLGKVLDMPRDSVSGVQLKLKDLYQSGAMVNWLQNRLPLSDHAFDWTYQNQNFFQALKMEKVMMFLILLLIIAVAAFNMLSQLVMMVTDKESDIAILRTLGAKSGLLIRIFMIQGFITGAFGTFLGLILGIILSLNVTNLVNLIQEIFHIQFLSSDVYYINFVPSYLKLSDVLIIMAIALLMSLLA
;
A
#
# COMPACT_ATOMS: atom_id res chain seq x y z
N MET A 1 18.02 29.70 46.32
CA MET A 1 17.09 28.55 46.58
C MET A 1 16.07 28.52 45.45
N ILE A 2 16.20 27.55 44.57
CA ILE A 2 15.26 27.39 43.41
C ILE A 2 13.98 26.84 44.00
N TYR A 3 12.89 27.62 43.94
CA TYR A 3 11.54 27.18 44.28
C TYR A 3 11.12 26.05 43.30
N ARG A 4 11.50 24.81 43.59
CA ARG A 4 10.92 23.64 42.96
C ARG A 4 9.61 23.31 43.70
N PRO A 5 8.46 23.13 43.03
CA PRO A 5 7.27 22.71 43.73
C PRO A 5 7.57 21.41 44.48
N LEU A 6 7.17 21.36 45.75
CA LEU A 6 7.49 20.26 46.71
C LEU A 6 7.11 18.88 46.10
N SER A 7 6.04 18.82 45.32
CA SER A 7 5.58 17.64 44.60
C SER A 7 6.60 17.12 43.57
N LEU A 8 7.28 18.00 42.86
CA LEU A 8 8.29 17.64 41.86
C LEU A 8 9.58 17.13 42.52
N PHE A 9 9.99 17.77 43.63
CA PHE A 9 11.14 17.34 44.39
C PHE A 9 10.93 15.97 45.05
N LEU A 10 9.76 15.74 45.66
CA LEU A 10 9.44 14.44 46.28
C LEU A 10 9.22 13.36 45.20
N GLY A 11 8.55 13.65 44.09
CA GLY A 11 8.35 12.72 42.98
C GLY A 11 9.67 12.24 42.39
N LEU A 12 10.61 13.14 42.11
CA LEU A 12 11.97 12.81 41.64
C LEU A 12 12.78 12.00 42.68
N LYS A 13 12.64 12.36 43.96
CA LYS A 13 13.34 11.67 45.03
C LYS A 13 12.80 10.24 45.21
N TYR A 14 11.50 10.04 45.12
CA TYR A 14 10.89 8.70 45.17
C TYR A 14 11.26 7.83 43.97
N THR A 15 11.35 8.39 42.77
CA THR A 15 11.81 7.65 41.59
C THR A 15 13.28 7.21 41.72
N ARG A 16 14.14 8.03 42.40
CA ARG A 16 15.56 7.77 42.57
C ARG A 16 15.90 6.98 43.84
N ALA A 17 14.96 6.91 44.79
CA ALA A 17 15.16 6.20 46.05
C ALA A 17 15.25 4.69 45.80
N LYS A 18 16.41 4.11 46.06
CA LYS A 18 16.63 2.67 45.97
C LYS A 18 15.64 1.99 46.92
N SER A 19 14.64 1.31 46.39
CA SER A 19 13.69 0.59 47.23
C SER A 19 14.47 -0.49 48.02
N ARG A 20 14.24 -0.57 49.32
CA ARG A 20 14.87 -1.55 50.21
C ARG A 20 14.47 -2.99 49.86
N ASN A 21 13.41 -3.13 49.01
CA ASN A 21 12.85 -4.38 48.63
C ASN A 21 13.19 -4.67 47.14
N ARG A 22 14.02 -5.69 46.87
CA ARG A 22 14.43 -6.11 45.52
C ARG A 22 13.25 -6.41 44.60
N PHE A 23 12.14 -6.88 45.19
CA PHE A 23 10.93 -7.24 44.48
C PHE A 23 10.24 -6.02 43.80
N ILE A 24 10.22 -4.88 44.51
CA ILE A 24 9.59 -3.65 43.96
C ILE A 24 10.42 -3.04 42.82
N SER A 25 11.75 -3.08 42.96
CA SER A 25 12.64 -2.68 41.87
C SER A 25 12.45 -3.56 40.64
N PHE A 26 12.23 -4.86 40.81
CA PHE A 26 11.94 -5.80 39.72
C PHE A 26 10.63 -5.46 39.02
N ILE A 27 9.57 -5.20 39.78
CA ILE A 27 8.24 -4.84 39.17
C ILE A 27 8.33 -3.52 38.40
N SER A 28 9.03 -2.52 38.91
CA SER A 28 9.24 -1.25 38.17
C SER A 28 9.99 -1.48 36.86
N TRP A 29 10.97 -2.36 36.84
CA TRP A 29 11.68 -2.75 35.61
C TRP A 29 10.77 -3.49 34.63
N VAL A 30 9.98 -4.44 35.11
CA VAL A 30 9.00 -5.18 34.25
C VAL A 30 8.01 -4.22 33.62
N SER A 31 7.56 -3.22 34.34
CA SER A 31 6.62 -2.24 33.78
C SER A 31 7.28 -1.31 32.75
N ILE A 32 8.51 -0.82 33.04
CA ILE A 32 9.26 -0.04 32.03
C ILE A 32 9.48 -0.85 30.77
N LEU A 33 9.87 -2.13 30.91
CA LEU A 33 10.02 -3.05 29.79
C LEU A 33 8.69 -3.31 29.07
N GLY A 34 7.59 -3.46 29.79
CA GLY A 34 6.26 -3.66 29.20
C GLY A 34 5.83 -2.47 28.33
N ILE A 35 6.01 -1.23 28.83
CA ILE A 35 5.75 -0.02 28.06
C ILE A 35 6.70 0.09 26.87
N ALA A 36 7.99 -0.17 27.09
CA ALA A 36 8.99 -0.11 26.04
C ALA A 36 8.72 -1.12 24.92
N LEU A 37 8.37 -2.36 25.26
CA LEU A 37 7.99 -3.40 24.31
C LEU A 37 6.71 -3.01 23.54
N GLY A 38 5.70 -2.49 24.24
CA GLY A 38 4.46 -2.02 23.60
C GLY A 38 4.73 -0.93 22.57
N VAL A 39 5.48 0.11 22.93
CA VAL A 39 5.86 1.20 22.04
C VAL A 39 6.74 0.71 20.88
N MET A 40 7.71 -0.16 21.15
CA MET A 40 8.58 -0.77 20.15
C MET A 40 7.78 -1.54 19.11
N VAL A 41 6.87 -2.42 19.54
CA VAL A 41 6.02 -3.22 18.65
C VAL A 41 5.11 -2.31 17.81
N LEU A 42 4.49 -1.29 18.41
CA LEU A 42 3.64 -0.33 17.72
C LEU A 42 4.39 0.38 16.60
N ILE A 43 5.58 0.92 16.88
CA ILE A 43 6.40 1.62 15.87
C ILE A 43 6.79 0.66 14.74
N THR A 44 7.24 -0.54 15.09
CA THR A 44 7.72 -1.52 14.10
C THR A 44 6.57 -1.98 13.19
N VAL A 45 5.43 -2.35 13.77
CA VAL A 45 4.27 -2.83 12.99
C VAL A 45 3.74 -1.75 12.06
N LEU A 46 3.57 -0.51 12.56
CA LEU A 46 3.13 0.60 11.70
C LEU A 46 4.14 0.94 10.61
N SER A 47 5.45 0.86 10.90
CA SER A 47 6.49 1.10 9.90
C SER A 47 6.48 0.03 8.79
N VAL A 48 6.31 -1.23 9.15
CA VAL A 48 6.17 -2.34 8.20
C VAL A 48 4.92 -2.15 7.34
N MET A 49 3.78 -1.84 7.97
CA MET A 49 2.52 -1.58 7.28
C MET A 49 2.62 -0.41 6.28
N ASN A 50 3.23 0.71 6.71
CA ASN A 50 3.50 1.83 5.81
C ASN A 50 4.45 1.46 4.67
N GLY A 51 5.43 0.59 4.95
CA GLY A 51 6.35 0.05 3.96
C GLY A 51 5.63 -0.77 2.89
N PHE A 52 4.77 -1.69 3.29
CA PHE A 52 3.93 -2.47 2.37
C PHE A 52 3.00 -1.57 1.54
N ASP A 53 2.27 -0.65 2.18
CA ASP A 53 1.36 0.29 1.48
C ASP A 53 2.12 1.11 0.41
N ARG A 54 3.32 1.58 0.76
CA ARG A 54 4.18 2.35 -0.16
C ARG A 54 4.70 1.49 -1.31
N GLU A 55 5.22 0.31 -1.00
CA GLU A 55 5.83 -0.58 -2.00
C GLU A 55 4.79 -1.10 -2.99
N ILE A 56 3.63 -1.54 -2.51
CA ILE A 56 2.53 -1.97 -3.36
C ILE A 56 2.09 -0.83 -4.27
N LYS A 57 1.86 0.38 -3.71
CA LYS A 57 1.48 1.55 -4.51
C LYS A 57 2.53 1.87 -5.58
N THR A 58 3.80 1.91 -5.22
CA THR A 58 4.88 2.27 -6.14
C THR A 58 5.00 1.25 -7.27
N ARG A 59 4.92 -0.03 -6.95
CA ARG A 59 5.04 -1.11 -7.95
C ARG A 59 3.82 -1.19 -8.85
N MET A 60 2.61 -1.12 -8.31
CA MET A 60 1.39 -1.15 -9.11
C MET A 60 1.28 0.10 -10.01
N LEU A 61 1.62 1.29 -9.50
CA LEU A 61 1.52 2.54 -10.24
C LEU A 61 2.50 2.66 -11.40
N ASN A 62 3.59 1.91 -11.38
CA ASN A 62 4.53 1.89 -12.49
C ASN A 62 4.01 1.10 -13.70
N LEU A 63 3.06 0.19 -13.52
CA LEU A 63 2.56 -0.69 -14.58
C LEU A 63 1.16 -0.30 -15.09
N VAL A 64 0.36 0.36 -14.24
CA VAL A 64 -1.02 0.74 -14.54
C VAL A 64 -1.11 2.23 -14.82
N PRO A 65 -1.95 2.67 -15.78
CA PRO A 65 -2.21 4.09 -16.02
C PRO A 65 -2.65 4.79 -14.74
N GLN A 66 -2.06 5.94 -14.43
CA GLN A 66 -2.34 6.65 -13.18
C GLN A 66 -3.71 7.31 -13.20
N VAL A 67 -4.12 7.81 -14.37
CA VAL A 67 -5.46 8.36 -14.64
C VAL A 67 -5.90 7.88 -16.00
N THR A 68 -7.17 7.54 -16.12
CA THR A 68 -7.81 7.13 -17.37
C THR A 68 -9.02 8.00 -17.62
N ILE A 69 -9.20 8.43 -18.85
CA ILE A 69 -10.42 9.09 -19.34
C ILE A 69 -11.18 8.07 -20.19
N ALA A 70 -12.43 7.83 -19.88
CA ALA A 70 -13.29 6.91 -20.64
C ALA A 70 -14.76 7.37 -20.60
N PRO A 71 -15.62 6.90 -21.51
CA PRO A 71 -17.04 7.21 -21.48
C PRO A 71 -17.77 6.55 -20.32
N TRP A 72 -18.83 7.19 -19.80
CA TRP A 72 -19.69 6.61 -18.77
C TRP A 72 -20.42 5.37 -19.26
N GLY A 73 -20.48 4.34 -18.42
CA GLY A 73 -21.26 3.13 -18.72
C GLY A 73 -20.63 2.18 -19.74
N GLY A 74 -19.39 2.40 -20.13
CA GLY A 74 -18.70 1.63 -21.17
C GLY A 74 -19.14 2.11 -22.58
N GLY A 75 -18.36 1.82 -23.56
CA GLY A 75 -18.59 2.26 -24.94
C GLY A 75 -17.31 2.81 -25.55
N ASN A 76 -17.48 3.59 -26.60
CA ASN A 76 -16.36 4.17 -27.31
C ASN A 76 -16.25 5.65 -27.00
N LEU A 77 -15.03 6.10 -26.76
CA LEU A 77 -14.66 7.51 -26.68
C LEU A 77 -14.38 7.99 -28.10
N ASP A 78 -15.30 8.77 -28.66
CA ASP A 78 -15.16 9.32 -29.97
C ASP A 78 -14.36 10.63 -29.94
N ASN A 79 -13.58 10.88 -31.01
CA ASN A 79 -12.79 12.10 -31.16
C ASN A 79 -11.84 12.37 -29.94
N TRP A 80 -11.15 11.33 -29.49
CA TRP A 80 -10.17 11.44 -28.37
C TRP A 80 -9.07 12.48 -28.65
N GLN A 81 -8.77 12.76 -29.93
CA GLN A 81 -7.79 13.78 -30.32
C GLN A 81 -8.22 15.17 -29.85
N GLY A 82 -9.51 15.45 -29.75
CA GLY A 82 -10.04 16.71 -29.22
C GLY A 82 -9.66 16.96 -27.74
N LEU A 83 -9.38 15.89 -26.99
CA LEU A 83 -8.92 15.99 -25.60
C LEU A 83 -7.45 16.41 -25.48
N SER A 84 -6.68 16.32 -26.56
CA SER A 84 -5.22 16.64 -26.54
C SER A 84 -4.93 18.06 -26.06
N GLY A 85 -5.72 19.05 -26.49
CA GLY A 85 -5.58 20.44 -26.04
C GLY A 85 -5.83 20.61 -24.53
N LEU A 86 -6.86 19.93 -24.00
CA LEU A 86 -7.15 19.93 -22.57
C LEU A 86 -6.02 19.26 -21.77
N ILE A 87 -5.57 18.09 -22.22
CA ILE A 87 -4.52 17.31 -21.55
C ILE A 87 -3.20 18.09 -21.52
N GLN A 88 -2.80 18.66 -22.66
CA GLN A 88 -1.54 19.44 -22.77
C GLN A 88 -1.57 20.77 -22.00
N SER A 89 -2.75 21.28 -21.67
CA SER A 89 -2.87 22.51 -20.86
C SER A 89 -2.41 22.35 -19.42
N ASN A 90 -2.28 21.11 -18.93
CA ASN A 90 -1.88 20.84 -17.55
C ASN A 90 -0.44 20.30 -17.48
N HIS A 91 0.47 21.12 -16.92
CA HIS A 91 1.89 20.78 -16.79
C HIS A 91 2.20 19.58 -15.87
N GLN A 92 1.23 19.08 -15.12
CA GLN A 92 1.39 17.88 -14.27
C GLN A 92 1.27 16.58 -15.07
N ILE A 93 0.67 16.64 -16.27
CA ILE A 93 0.58 15.50 -17.20
C ILE A 93 1.92 15.43 -17.97
N GLU A 94 2.59 14.30 -17.86
CA GLU A 94 3.85 14.04 -18.54
C GLU A 94 3.61 13.56 -19.98
N SER A 95 2.70 12.61 -20.14
CA SER A 95 2.37 12.01 -21.43
C SER A 95 0.97 11.37 -21.39
N PHE A 96 0.45 11.06 -22.58
CA PHE A 96 -0.83 10.37 -22.73
C PHE A 96 -0.83 9.48 -23.97
N ALA A 97 -1.64 8.42 -23.93
CA ALA A 97 -1.84 7.53 -25.08
C ALA A 97 -3.27 7.00 -25.11
N PRO A 98 -3.88 6.87 -26.30
CA PRO A 98 -5.16 6.20 -26.49
C PRO A 98 -4.97 4.68 -26.37
N PHE A 99 -6.02 3.98 -25.96
CA PHE A 99 -6.04 2.52 -25.95
C PHE A 99 -7.43 1.96 -26.25
N ILE A 100 -7.46 0.73 -26.73
CA ILE A 100 -8.67 -0.08 -26.84
C ILE A 100 -8.48 -1.28 -25.93
N GLU A 101 -9.46 -1.59 -25.09
CA GLU A 101 -9.38 -2.72 -24.17
C GLU A 101 -10.63 -3.58 -24.25
N THR A 102 -10.44 -4.89 -24.27
CA THR A 102 -11.55 -5.85 -24.29
C THR A 102 -11.13 -7.15 -23.60
N GLN A 103 -12.10 -7.81 -23.00
CA GLN A 103 -11.91 -9.20 -22.59
C GLN A 103 -11.84 -10.09 -23.81
N ALA A 104 -10.94 -11.04 -23.81
CA ALA A 104 -10.77 -12.00 -24.87
C ALA A 104 -10.40 -13.38 -24.32
N MET A 105 -10.74 -14.40 -25.05
CA MET A 105 -10.21 -15.72 -24.85
C MET A 105 -9.07 -15.93 -25.86
N ILE A 106 -7.87 -16.19 -25.36
CA ILE A 106 -6.70 -16.47 -26.17
C ILE A 106 -6.43 -17.97 -26.10
N SER A 107 -6.38 -18.64 -27.22
CA SER A 107 -6.23 -20.10 -27.26
C SER A 107 -5.30 -20.54 -28.37
N THR A 108 -4.65 -21.66 -28.10
CA THR A 108 -3.98 -22.52 -29.10
C THR A 108 -4.78 -23.83 -29.22
N GLU A 109 -4.31 -24.78 -30.01
CA GLU A 109 -4.97 -26.09 -30.18
C GLU A 109 -5.13 -26.81 -28.84
N GLY A 110 -6.23 -26.49 -28.11
CA GLY A 110 -6.67 -27.25 -26.93
C GLY A 110 -6.61 -26.54 -25.56
N SER A 111 -6.02 -25.36 -25.44
CA SER A 111 -5.90 -24.66 -24.13
C SER A 111 -6.45 -23.22 -24.20
N PRO A 112 -7.73 -22.98 -23.84
CA PRO A 112 -8.26 -21.63 -23.77
C PRO A 112 -7.79 -20.94 -22.48
N ASN A 113 -7.33 -19.69 -22.58
CA ASN A 113 -7.03 -18.83 -21.47
C ASN A 113 -7.83 -17.52 -21.58
N PHE A 114 -8.48 -17.10 -20.50
CA PHE A 114 -9.21 -15.83 -20.46
C PHE A 114 -8.28 -14.71 -20.02
N GLY A 115 -8.33 -13.59 -20.72
CA GLY A 115 -7.48 -12.46 -20.40
C GLY A 115 -8.02 -11.14 -20.98
N MET A 116 -7.24 -10.10 -20.79
CA MET A 116 -7.48 -8.78 -21.35
C MET A 116 -6.62 -8.59 -22.59
N LEU A 117 -7.24 -8.13 -23.67
CA LEU A 117 -6.55 -7.73 -24.87
C LEU A 117 -6.53 -6.22 -24.94
N LYS A 118 -5.33 -5.63 -24.93
CA LYS A 118 -5.13 -4.18 -24.98
C LYS A 118 -4.51 -3.78 -26.32
N GLY A 119 -5.25 -3.01 -27.09
CA GLY A 119 -4.78 -2.36 -28.32
C GLY A 119 -4.06 -1.07 -27.98
N ILE A 120 -2.80 -0.99 -28.32
CA ILE A 120 -1.91 0.14 -28.03
C ILE A 120 -1.41 0.78 -29.32
N GLU A 121 -1.02 2.05 -29.23
CA GLU A 121 -0.22 2.71 -30.27
C GLU A 121 1.27 2.53 -29.91
N PRO A 122 2.02 1.69 -30.65
CA PRO A 122 3.40 1.33 -30.30
C PRO A 122 4.37 2.51 -30.18
N SER A 123 4.05 3.62 -30.83
CA SER A 123 4.85 4.86 -30.80
C SER A 123 4.63 5.67 -29.52
N LEU A 124 3.44 5.61 -28.92
CA LEU A 124 3.04 6.40 -27.76
C LEU A 124 3.14 5.59 -26.44
N GLU A 125 2.88 4.30 -26.49
CA GLU A 125 2.86 3.44 -25.29
C GLU A 125 4.13 3.53 -24.42
N PRO A 126 5.36 3.56 -24.98
CA PRO A 126 6.57 3.67 -24.15
C PRO A 126 6.64 4.95 -23.32
N SER A 127 5.91 6.00 -23.69
CA SER A 127 5.88 7.26 -22.93
C SER A 127 4.98 7.18 -21.70
N VAL A 128 3.97 6.32 -21.70
CA VAL A 128 2.95 6.21 -20.64
C VAL A 128 3.08 4.95 -19.79
N SER A 129 3.69 3.90 -20.36
CA SER A 129 3.83 2.59 -19.70
C SER A 129 5.27 2.07 -19.83
N PRO A 130 5.85 1.50 -18.76
CA PRO A 130 7.18 0.88 -18.82
C PRO A 130 7.18 -0.49 -19.49
N ILE A 131 6.06 -0.96 -20.02
CA ILE A 131 5.92 -2.33 -20.56
C ILE A 131 6.91 -2.60 -21.69
N ALA A 132 7.32 -1.55 -22.43
CA ALA A 132 8.37 -1.62 -23.42
C ALA A 132 9.71 -2.07 -22.86
N ASN A 133 10.00 -1.75 -21.59
CA ASN A 133 11.21 -2.11 -20.88
C ASN A 133 11.13 -3.50 -20.22
N CYS A 134 9.93 -4.08 -20.20
CA CYS A 134 9.66 -5.40 -19.61
C CYS A 134 9.68 -6.53 -20.66
N LEU A 135 9.98 -6.23 -21.93
CA LEU A 135 10.07 -7.24 -22.98
C LEU A 135 11.30 -8.15 -22.74
N ILE A 136 11.05 -9.44 -22.70
CA ILE A 136 12.10 -10.47 -22.62
C ILE A 136 12.43 -11.07 -24.01
N ALA A 137 11.49 -10.95 -24.95
CA ALA A 137 11.69 -11.38 -26.35
C ALA A 137 10.86 -10.51 -27.30
N GLY A 138 11.35 -10.26 -28.51
CA GLY A 138 10.67 -9.44 -29.51
C GLY A 138 10.77 -7.94 -29.29
N ASN A 139 9.96 -7.15 -29.99
CA ASN A 139 9.94 -5.70 -29.91
C ASN A 139 8.50 -5.15 -30.07
N LEU A 140 8.13 -4.14 -29.27
CA LEU A 140 6.83 -3.46 -29.42
C LEU A 140 6.63 -2.83 -30.81
N LYS A 141 7.70 -2.42 -31.48
CA LYS A 141 7.67 -1.87 -32.84
C LYS A 141 7.21 -2.88 -33.90
N ASP A 142 7.25 -4.19 -33.58
CA ASP A 142 6.77 -5.25 -34.47
C ASP A 142 5.23 -5.38 -34.46
N LEU A 143 4.54 -4.69 -33.56
CA LEU A 143 3.09 -4.52 -33.58
C LEU A 143 2.66 -3.54 -34.68
N LYS A 144 2.90 -3.89 -35.94
CA LYS A 144 2.52 -3.07 -37.09
C LYS A 144 1.04 -3.24 -37.42
N SER A 145 0.38 -2.14 -37.79
CA SER A 145 -1.01 -2.20 -38.25
C SER A 145 -1.16 -3.11 -39.48
N GLY A 146 -2.13 -4.00 -39.44
CA GLY A 146 -2.42 -4.98 -40.49
C GLY A 146 -1.62 -6.29 -40.36
N SER A 147 -0.63 -6.38 -39.49
CA SER A 147 0.12 -7.61 -39.31
C SER A 147 -0.53 -8.60 -38.35
N PHE A 148 -1.48 -8.15 -37.54
CA PHE A 148 -2.11 -8.92 -36.46
C PHE A 148 -1.08 -9.57 -35.54
N GLY A 149 -0.07 -8.79 -35.13
CA GLY A 149 0.89 -9.19 -34.13
C GLY A 149 0.31 -9.09 -32.73
N ILE A 150 0.76 -9.98 -31.82
CA ILE A 150 0.44 -9.94 -30.40
C ILE A 150 1.71 -10.08 -29.57
N VAL A 151 1.81 -9.29 -28.50
CA VAL A 151 2.82 -9.45 -27.46
C VAL A 151 2.09 -9.99 -26.23
N VAL A 152 2.53 -11.12 -25.71
CA VAL A 152 1.88 -11.84 -24.59
C VAL A 152 2.77 -11.84 -23.35
N GLY A 153 2.15 -11.95 -22.18
CA GLY A 153 2.93 -12.15 -20.94
C GLY A 153 3.60 -13.53 -20.89
N GLU A 154 4.69 -13.64 -20.13
CA GLU A 154 5.49 -14.88 -20.04
C GLU A 154 4.68 -16.08 -19.54
N ASP A 155 3.87 -15.86 -18.49
CA ASP A 155 3.03 -16.94 -17.92
C ASP A 155 1.93 -17.36 -18.90
N LEU A 156 1.35 -16.38 -19.61
CA LEU A 156 0.34 -16.65 -20.66
C LEU A 156 0.97 -17.44 -21.80
N ALA A 157 2.16 -17.06 -22.26
CA ALA A 157 2.90 -17.77 -23.30
C ALA A 157 3.22 -19.21 -22.88
N SER A 158 3.69 -19.39 -21.64
CA SER A 158 4.00 -20.72 -21.06
C SER A 158 2.74 -21.59 -20.94
N ASN A 159 1.62 -21.03 -20.46
CA ASN A 159 0.36 -21.76 -20.30
C ASN A 159 -0.25 -22.18 -21.67
N LEU A 160 -0.04 -21.38 -22.71
CA LEU A 160 -0.47 -21.67 -24.07
C LEU A 160 0.52 -22.53 -24.86
N GLY A 161 1.74 -22.71 -24.35
CA GLY A 161 2.84 -23.43 -25.02
C GLY A 161 3.32 -22.75 -26.29
N VAL A 162 3.34 -21.38 -26.30
CA VAL A 162 3.70 -20.60 -27.51
C VAL A 162 4.99 -19.81 -27.31
N GLY A 163 5.73 -19.66 -28.42
CA GLY A 163 6.91 -18.82 -28.54
C GLY A 163 6.77 -17.76 -29.63
N LEU A 164 7.87 -17.05 -29.91
CA LEU A 164 7.92 -16.07 -31.00
C LEU A 164 7.63 -16.73 -32.35
N GLY A 165 6.74 -16.14 -33.13
CA GLY A 165 6.34 -16.60 -34.45
C GLY A 165 5.13 -17.55 -34.45
N ASP A 166 4.74 -18.08 -33.30
CA ASP A 166 3.60 -18.98 -33.19
C ASP A 166 2.27 -18.21 -33.35
N LYS A 167 1.24 -18.94 -33.72
CA LYS A 167 -0.10 -18.39 -33.95
C LYS A 167 -1.01 -18.69 -32.77
N VAL A 168 -1.75 -17.68 -32.34
CA VAL A 168 -2.78 -17.78 -31.30
C VAL A 168 -4.13 -17.30 -31.84
N SER A 169 -5.20 -17.99 -31.49
CA SER A 169 -6.56 -17.61 -31.81
C SER A 169 -7.11 -16.72 -30.72
N VAL A 170 -7.52 -15.51 -31.06
CA VAL A 170 -8.15 -14.56 -30.14
C VAL A 170 -9.65 -14.55 -30.44
N ILE A 171 -10.44 -14.84 -29.44
CA ILE A 171 -11.91 -14.89 -29.50
C ILE A 171 -12.45 -13.78 -28.61
N VAL A 172 -13.15 -12.83 -29.23
CA VAL A 172 -13.73 -11.68 -28.53
C VAL A 172 -15.22 -11.87 -28.36
N PRO A 173 -15.80 -11.69 -27.16
CA PRO A 173 -17.23 -11.92 -26.88
C PRO A 173 -18.15 -10.83 -27.42
N LYS A 174 -17.71 -9.98 -28.34
CA LYS A 174 -18.59 -8.97 -28.95
C LYS A 174 -19.59 -9.66 -29.88
N ALA A 175 -20.79 -9.81 -29.39
CA ALA A 175 -21.89 -10.38 -30.12
C ALA A 175 -22.30 -9.48 -31.28
N SER A 176 -22.11 -9.91 -32.52
CA SER A 176 -22.92 -9.42 -33.65
C SER A 176 -24.24 -10.18 -33.61
N LEU A 177 -25.37 -9.45 -33.50
CA LEU A 177 -26.71 -10.02 -33.67
C LEU A 177 -26.82 -10.53 -35.12
N SER A 178 -26.63 -11.83 -35.28
CA SER A 178 -26.94 -12.53 -36.53
C SER A 178 -28.30 -13.21 -36.39
N ALA A 179 -28.98 -13.44 -37.50
CA ALA A 179 -30.22 -14.20 -37.53
C ALA A 179 -30.12 -15.64 -36.94
N VAL A 180 -28.89 -16.10 -36.70
CA VAL A 180 -28.57 -17.44 -36.15
C VAL A 180 -28.10 -17.36 -34.67
N GLY A 181 -28.08 -16.18 -34.02
CA GLY A 181 -27.63 -15.98 -32.64
C GLY A 181 -26.31 -15.21 -32.51
N PHE A 182 -25.74 -15.25 -31.31
CA PHE A 182 -24.48 -14.57 -30.99
C PHE A 182 -23.27 -15.35 -31.55
N LEU A 183 -22.58 -14.79 -32.53
CA LEU A 183 -21.34 -15.36 -33.06
C LEU A 183 -20.14 -14.59 -32.46
N PRO A 184 -19.23 -15.26 -31.74
CA PRO A 184 -18.00 -14.64 -31.28
C PRO A 184 -17.10 -14.33 -32.46
N ARG A 185 -16.36 -13.24 -32.41
CA ARG A 185 -15.36 -12.91 -33.43
C ARG A 185 -14.06 -13.60 -33.13
N ILE A 186 -13.57 -14.36 -34.09
CA ILE A 186 -12.32 -15.10 -34.00
C ILE A 186 -11.31 -14.51 -34.96
N LYS A 187 -10.13 -14.18 -34.47
CA LYS A 187 -9.01 -13.74 -35.29
C LYS A 187 -7.72 -14.39 -34.84
N VAL A 188 -6.91 -14.80 -35.81
CA VAL A 188 -5.59 -15.35 -35.55
C VAL A 188 -4.57 -14.22 -35.48
N PHE A 189 -3.76 -14.22 -34.44
CA PHE A 189 -2.64 -13.31 -34.21
C PHE A 189 -1.33 -14.10 -34.19
N THR A 190 -0.24 -13.44 -34.54
CA THR A 190 1.12 -14.02 -34.49
C THR A 190 1.87 -13.43 -33.30
N VAL A 191 2.47 -14.27 -32.47
CA VAL A 191 3.25 -13.81 -31.32
C VAL A 191 4.54 -13.14 -31.81
N VAL A 192 4.65 -11.84 -31.59
CA VAL A 192 5.79 -11.00 -32.01
C VAL A 192 6.65 -10.54 -30.83
N GLY A 193 6.22 -10.82 -29.60
CA GLY A 193 6.98 -10.51 -28.41
C GLY A 193 6.41 -11.17 -27.16
N ILE A 194 7.25 -11.26 -26.13
CA ILE A 194 6.89 -11.77 -24.81
C ILE A 194 7.40 -10.75 -23.79
N PHE A 195 6.56 -10.38 -22.83
CA PHE A 195 6.93 -9.49 -21.74
C PHE A 195 6.85 -10.20 -20.39
N LYS A 196 7.63 -9.70 -19.42
CA LYS A 196 7.64 -10.14 -18.03
C LYS A 196 7.64 -8.95 -17.11
N THR A 197 6.56 -8.77 -16.40
CA THR A 197 6.42 -7.71 -15.39
C THR A 197 6.63 -8.22 -13.96
N GLY A 198 6.51 -9.53 -13.75
CA GLY A 198 6.49 -10.18 -12.45
C GLY A 198 5.16 -10.03 -11.70
N TYR A 199 4.07 -9.74 -12.42
CA TYR A 199 2.74 -9.53 -11.87
C TYR A 199 1.67 -10.33 -12.62
N GLN A 200 0.45 -10.32 -12.08
CA GLN A 200 -0.71 -11.00 -12.68
C GLN A 200 -0.97 -10.62 -14.16
N PHE A 201 -0.42 -9.50 -14.63
CA PHE A 201 -0.46 -9.11 -16.04
C PHE A 201 0.21 -10.15 -16.95
N ASP A 202 1.25 -10.83 -16.46
CA ASP A 202 2.00 -11.83 -17.23
C ASP A 202 1.15 -13.05 -17.58
N SER A 203 0.14 -13.36 -16.75
CA SER A 203 -0.76 -14.51 -16.96
C SER A 203 -2.04 -14.18 -17.74
N SER A 204 -2.38 -12.89 -17.89
CA SER A 204 -3.70 -12.51 -18.37
C SER A 204 -3.76 -11.42 -19.43
N TYR A 205 -2.62 -10.79 -19.79
CA TYR A 205 -2.62 -9.68 -20.75
C TYR A 205 -1.97 -10.04 -22.07
N GLY A 206 -2.64 -9.59 -23.17
CA GLY A 206 -2.09 -9.55 -24.52
C GLY A 206 -2.12 -8.12 -25.07
N LEU A 207 -1.03 -7.67 -25.67
CA LEU A 207 -0.90 -6.36 -26.31
C LEU A 207 -0.92 -6.54 -27.81
N VAL A 208 -1.74 -5.74 -28.50
CA VAL A 208 -1.87 -5.76 -29.96
C VAL A 208 -1.85 -4.34 -30.52
N ASN A 209 -1.70 -4.19 -31.83
CA ASN A 209 -1.87 -2.86 -32.44
C ASN A 209 -3.31 -2.38 -32.29
N MET A 210 -3.50 -1.13 -31.87
CA MET A 210 -4.81 -0.52 -31.62
C MET A 210 -5.71 -0.55 -32.84
N GLN A 211 -5.16 -0.29 -34.02
CA GLN A 211 -5.95 -0.30 -35.27
C GLN A 211 -6.41 -1.71 -35.63
N ASP A 212 -5.60 -2.73 -35.35
CA ASP A 212 -5.99 -4.11 -35.65
C ASP A 212 -7.07 -4.61 -34.70
N LEU A 213 -6.96 -4.23 -33.41
CA LEU A 213 -8.01 -4.54 -32.43
C LEU A 213 -9.32 -3.80 -32.76
N GLY A 214 -9.23 -2.53 -33.14
CA GLY A 214 -10.39 -1.76 -33.62
C GLY A 214 -11.13 -2.44 -34.79
N LYS A 215 -10.37 -3.02 -35.74
CA LYS A 215 -10.97 -3.81 -36.84
C LYS A 215 -11.65 -5.09 -36.35
N VAL A 216 -11.02 -5.81 -35.43
CA VAL A 216 -11.61 -7.03 -34.84
C VAL A 216 -12.89 -6.71 -34.07
N LEU A 217 -12.93 -5.58 -33.38
CA LEU A 217 -14.09 -5.11 -32.61
C LEU A 217 -15.12 -4.37 -33.47
N ASP A 218 -14.83 -4.08 -34.77
CA ASP A 218 -15.68 -3.26 -35.64
C ASP A 218 -16.03 -1.91 -34.99
N MET A 219 -14.99 -1.25 -34.48
CA MET A 219 -15.12 0.06 -33.88
C MET A 219 -15.13 1.16 -34.97
N PRO A 220 -15.86 2.26 -34.76
CA PRO A 220 -15.76 3.42 -35.62
C PRO A 220 -14.29 3.89 -35.73
N ARG A 221 -13.96 4.48 -36.88
CA ARG A 221 -12.65 5.09 -37.06
C ARG A 221 -12.46 6.20 -36.00
N ASP A 222 -11.25 6.29 -35.43
CA ASP A 222 -10.89 7.28 -34.42
C ASP A 222 -11.59 7.16 -33.06
N SER A 223 -12.36 6.08 -32.83
CA SER A 223 -12.90 5.79 -31.52
C SER A 223 -11.99 4.80 -30.75
N VAL A 224 -11.88 5.01 -29.43
CA VAL A 224 -11.04 4.24 -28.53
C VAL A 224 -11.83 3.87 -27.26
N SER A 225 -11.34 2.94 -26.46
CA SER A 225 -11.96 2.65 -25.16
C SER A 225 -11.67 3.74 -24.13
N GLY A 226 -10.53 4.42 -24.29
CA GLY A 226 -10.14 5.52 -23.40
C GLY A 226 -8.77 6.08 -23.71
N VAL A 227 -8.38 7.07 -22.92
CA VAL A 227 -7.06 7.71 -22.97
C VAL A 227 -6.41 7.54 -21.60
N GLN A 228 -5.23 6.96 -21.57
CA GLN A 228 -4.41 6.80 -20.38
C GLN A 228 -3.44 7.98 -20.23
N LEU A 229 -3.29 8.45 -19.00
CA LEU A 229 -2.44 9.58 -18.66
C LEU A 229 -1.34 9.16 -17.71
N LYS A 230 -0.13 9.65 -17.94
CA LYS A 230 1.00 9.56 -17.03
C LYS A 230 1.23 10.92 -16.38
N LEU A 231 1.33 10.95 -15.07
CA LEU A 231 1.55 12.15 -14.28
C LEU A 231 3.02 12.23 -13.83
N LYS A 232 3.51 13.44 -13.63
CA LYS A 232 4.84 13.67 -13.03
C LYS A 232 4.88 13.23 -11.56
N ASP A 233 3.78 13.38 -10.84
CA ASP A 233 3.63 12.95 -9.45
C ASP A 233 2.49 11.95 -9.32
N LEU A 234 2.83 10.72 -9.02
CA LEU A 234 1.93 9.58 -8.86
C LEU A 234 0.85 9.79 -7.78
N TYR A 235 1.18 10.58 -6.76
CA TYR A 235 0.28 10.79 -5.62
C TYR A 235 -0.77 11.87 -5.88
N GLN A 236 -0.71 12.57 -7.01
CA GLN A 236 -1.66 13.61 -7.39
C GLN A 236 -2.79 13.11 -8.30
N SER A 237 -2.90 11.79 -8.50
CA SER A 237 -3.94 11.21 -9.37
C SER A 237 -5.36 11.65 -8.97
N GLY A 238 -5.71 11.64 -7.67
CA GLY A 238 -7.02 12.09 -7.21
C GLY A 238 -7.30 13.59 -7.46
N ALA A 239 -6.31 14.46 -7.31
CA ALA A 239 -6.44 15.88 -7.64
C ALA A 239 -6.60 16.08 -9.16
N MET A 240 -5.88 15.29 -9.96
CA MET A 240 -5.98 15.30 -11.42
C MET A 240 -7.35 14.82 -11.91
N VAL A 241 -7.90 13.75 -11.32
CA VAL A 241 -9.25 13.27 -11.61
C VAL A 241 -10.28 14.38 -11.39
N ASN A 242 -10.23 15.05 -10.24
CA ASN A 242 -11.14 16.17 -9.94
C ASN A 242 -10.97 17.34 -10.92
N TRP A 243 -9.74 17.65 -11.32
CA TRP A 243 -9.45 18.72 -12.29
C TRP A 243 -10.02 18.38 -13.67
N LEU A 244 -9.88 17.14 -14.12
CA LEU A 244 -10.41 16.64 -15.40
C LEU A 244 -11.93 16.59 -15.37
N GLN A 245 -12.55 16.04 -14.31
CA GLN A 245 -14.00 15.86 -14.21
C GLN A 245 -14.77 17.18 -14.36
N ASN A 246 -14.20 18.28 -13.90
CA ASN A 246 -14.81 19.61 -14.04
C ASN A 246 -14.68 20.22 -15.45
N ARG A 247 -13.96 19.56 -16.38
CA ARG A 247 -13.65 20.08 -17.73
C ARG A 247 -14.00 19.12 -18.85
N LEU A 248 -14.21 17.86 -18.51
CA LEU A 248 -14.64 16.84 -19.47
C LEU A 248 -16.14 17.02 -19.83
N PRO A 249 -16.55 16.59 -21.04
CA PRO A 249 -17.96 16.45 -21.36
C PRO A 249 -18.68 15.53 -20.36
N LEU A 250 -20.00 15.74 -20.19
CA LEU A 250 -20.82 14.90 -19.29
C LEU A 250 -20.89 13.43 -19.72
N SER A 251 -20.58 13.13 -20.96
CA SER A 251 -20.49 11.76 -21.49
C SER A 251 -19.28 11.00 -20.97
N ASP A 252 -18.24 11.73 -20.52
CA ASP A 252 -16.94 11.17 -20.21
C ASP A 252 -16.62 11.36 -18.74
N HIS A 253 -15.81 10.46 -18.21
CA HIS A 253 -15.32 10.57 -16.84
C HIS A 253 -13.84 10.25 -16.75
N ALA A 254 -13.18 10.88 -15.80
CA ALA A 254 -11.83 10.54 -15.42
C ALA A 254 -11.86 9.70 -14.14
N PHE A 255 -11.03 8.70 -14.08
CA PHE A 255 -10.83 7.89 -12.88
C PHE A 255 -9.36 7.51 -12.75
N ASP A 256 -8.93 7.30 -11.52
CA ASP A 256 -7.59 6.83 -11.23
C ASP A 256 -7.56 5.31 -11.06
N TRP A 257 -6.36 4.79 -10.97
CA TRP A 257 -6.08 3.37 -10.78
C TRP A 257 -6.71 2.78 -9.50
N THR A 258 -7.04 3.61 -8.48
CA THR A 258 -7.71 3.15 -7.27
C THR A 258 -9.15 2.76 -7.52
N TYR A 259 -9.80 3.39 -8.49
CA TYR A 259 -11.16 3.09 -8.89
C TYR A 259 -11.26 1.72 -9.58
N GLN A 260 -10.33 1.41 -10.48
CA GLN A 260 -10.29 0.10 -11.16
C GLN A 260 -10.01 -1.05 -10.17
N ASN A 261 -9.22 -0.79 -9.12
CA ASN A 261 -8.85 -1.77 -8.11
C ASN A 261 -9.57 -1.53 -6.77
N GLN A 262 -10.82 -1.05 -6.81
CA GLN A 262 -11.57 -0.64 -5.60
C GLN A 262 -11.65 -1.75 -4.55
N ASN A 263 -11.89 -3.01 -4.94
CA ASN A 263 -11.95 -4.15 -4.02
C ASN A 263 -10.63 -4.36 -3.29
N PHE A 264 -9.50 -4.21 -3.99
CA PHE A 264 -8.17 -4.31 -3.40
C PHE A 264 -7.92 -3.19 -2.37
N PHE A 265 -8.29 -1.94 -2.71
CA PHE A 265 -8.15 -0.82 -1.78
C PHE A 265 -9.11 -0.89 -0.59
N GLN A 266 -10.30 -1.42 -0.77
CA GLN A 266 -11.22 -1.72 0.33
C GLN A 266 -10.63 -2.77 1.27
N ALA A 267 -10.02 -3.84 0.74
CA ALA A 267 -9.34 -4.84 1.54
C ALA A 267 -8.17 -4.23 2.34
N LEU A 268 -7.31 -3.41 1.71
CA LEU A 268 -6.23 -2.70 2.39
C LEU A 268 -6.75 -1.73 3.48
N LYS A 269 -7.88 -1.05 3.22
CA LYS A 269 -8.50 -0.17 4.21
C LYS A 269 -9.03 -0.97 5.40
N MET A 270 -9.66 -2.11 5.15
CA MET A 270 -10.16 -3.00 6.19
C MET A 270 -9.00 -3.58 7.01
N GLU A 271 -7.91 -3.98 6.38
CA GLU A 271 -6.68 -4.43 7.05
C GLU A 271 -6.13 -3.33 7.99
N LYS A 272 -6.06 -2.07 7.53
CA LYS A 272 -5.65 -0.94 8.38
C LYS A 272 -6.54 -0.76 9.61
N VAL A 273 -7.85 -0.91 9.45
CA VAL A 273 -8.80 -0.84 10.58
C VAL A 273 -8.58 -1.99 11.55
N MET A 274 -8.39 -3.21 11.06
CA MET A 274 -8.10 -4.39 11.89
C MET A 274 -6.79 -4.19 12.66
N MET A 275 -5.73 -3.74 11.99
CA MET A 275 -4.45 -3.44 12.64
C MET A 275 -4.58 -2.34 13.69
N PHE A 276 -5.35 -1.28 13.41
CA PHE A 276 -5.64 -0.24 14.40
C PHE A 276 -6.31 -0.80 15.65
N LEU A 277 -7.28 -1.71 15.51
CA LEU A 277 -7.93 -2.38 16.65
C LEU A 277 -6.95 -3.23 17.46
N ILE A 278 -6.07 -3.99 16.80
CA ILE A 278 -5.03 -4.78 17.47
C ILE A 278 -4.07 -3.86 18.23
N LEU A 279 -3.64 -2.76 17.60
CA LEU A 279 -2.77 -1.78 18.23
C LEU A 279 -3.44 -1.12 19.44
N LEU A 280 -4.73 -0.80 19.35
CA LEU A 280 -5.50 -0.27 20.47
C LEU A 280 -5.56 -1.27 21.63
N LEU A 281 -5.69 -2.55 21.36
CA LEU A 281 -5.67 -3.61 22.37
C LEU A 281 -4.30 -3.73 23.03
N ILE A 282 -3.20 -3.61 22.29
CA ILE A 282 -1.84 -3.59 22.83
C ILE A 282 -1.66 -2.38 23.77
N ILE A 283 -2.15 -1.20 23.36
CA ILE A 283 -2.13 0.01 24.22
C ILE A 283 -2.94 -0.22 25.50
N ALA A 284 -4.12 -0.83 25.40
CA ALA A 284 -4.96 -1.13 26.55
C ALA A 284 -4.24 -2.07 27.56
N VAL A 285 -3.55 -3.09 27.07
CA VAL A 285 -2.75 -3.99 27.91
C VAL A 285 -1.59 -3.25 28.57
N ALA A 286 -0.89 -2.37 27.85
CA ALA A 286 0.17 -1.55 28.40
C ALA A 286 -0.36 -0.60 29.49
N ALA A 287 -1.53 0.01 29.29
CA ALA A 287 -2.19 0.86 30.27
C ALA A 287 -2.59 0.08 31.53
N PHE A 288 -3.14 -1.13 31.36
CA PHE A 288 -3.50 -1.99 32.49
C PHE A 288 -2.28 -2.40 33.32
N ASN A 289 -1.16 -2.76 32.66
CA ASN A 289 0.10 -3.04 33.35
C ASN A 289 0.59 -1.82 34.15
N MET A 290 0.48 -0.62 33.59
CA MET A 290 0.87 0.61 34.25
C MET A 290 0.00 0.91 35.46
N LEU A 291 -1.32 0.75 35.33
CA LEU A 291 -2.27 0.93 36.44
C LEU A 291 -1.93 -0.04 37.59
N SER A 292 -1.72 -1.31 37.29
CA SER A 292 -1.35 -2.33 38.27
C SER A 292 -0.06 -1.98 39.02
N GLN A 293 0.93 -1.47 38.31
CA GLN A 293 2.19 -1.01 38.90
C GLN A 293 1.98 0.18 39.84
N LEU A 294 1.16 1.17 39.43
CA LEU A 294 0.90 2.35 40.26
C LEU A 294 0.16 1.98 41.55
N VAL A 295 -0.85 1.08 41.47
CA VAL A 295 -1.53 0.57 42.66
C VAL A 295 -0.56 -0.09 43.62
N MET A 296 0.30 -0.96 43.10
CA MET A 296 1.32 -1.65 43.95
C MET A 296 2.32 -0.69 44.54
N MET A 297 2.75 0.33 43.78
CA MET A 297 3.69 1.37 44.28
C MET A 297 3.06 2.22 45.40
N VAL A 298 1.78 2.57 45.28
CA VAL A 298 1.04 3.30 46.32
C VAL A 298 0.91 2.44 47.57
N THR A 299 0.60 1.16 47.45
CA THR A 299 0.51 0.24 48.60
C THR A 299 1.85 0.09 49.32
N ASP A 300 2.97 -0.03 48.60
CA ASP A 300 4.31 -0.09 49.19
C ASP A 300 4.68 1.19 49.94
N LYS A 301 4.18 2.32 49.55
CA LYS A 301 4.43 3.62 50.12
C LYS A 301 3.41 4.06 51.17
N GLU A 302 2.54 3.16 51.63
CA GLU A 302 1.46 3.46 52.56
C GLU A 302 2.00 4.10 53.87
N SER A 303 3.12 3.60 54.43
CA SER A 303 3.74 4.19 55.61
C SER A 303 4.29 5.61 55.37
N ASP A 304 4.92 5.83 54.18
CA ASP A 304 5.43 7.17 53.81
C ASP A 304 4.27 8.16 53.63
N ILE A 305 3.16 7.67 53.03
CA ILE A 305 1.92 8.44 52.85
C ILE A 305 1.33 8.81 54.21
N ALA A 306 1.27 7.87 55.13
CA ALA A 306 0.75 8.16 56.50
C ALA A 306 1.58 9.23 57.20
N ILE A 307 2.91 9.15 57.14
CA ILE A 307 3.82 10.17 57.69
C ILE A 307 3.57 11.54 57.04
N LEU A 308 3.46 11.60 55.72
CA LEU A 308 3.18 12.86 55.02
C LEU A 308 1.84 13.44 55.42
N ARG A 309 0.80 12.62 55.63
CA ARG A 309 -0.51 13.06 56.12
C ARG A 309 -0.45 13.61 57.53
N THR A 310 0.29 12.99 58.42
CA THR A 310 0.47 13.52 59.79
C THR A 310 1.21 14.86 59.82
N LEU A 311 2.10 15.08 58.83
CA LEU A 311 2.76 16.36 58.58
C LEU A 311 1.90 17.42 57.89
N GLY A 312 0.60 17.13 57.63
CA GLY A 312 -0.36 18.06 57.04
C GLY A 312 -0.42 18.06 55.52
N ALA A 313 0.11 17.05 54.84
CA ALA A 313 0.00 16.94 53.37
C ALA A 313 -1.44 16.69 52.95
N LYS A 314 -2.00 17.54 52.07
CA LYS A 314 -3.33 17.38 51.46
C LYS A 314 -3.30 16.25 50.40
N SER A 315 -4.43 15.57 50.23
CA SER A 315 -4.60 14.50 49.23
C SER A 315 -4.15 14.90 47.84
N GLY A 316 -4.41 16.15 47.39
CA GLY A 316 -3.97 16.66 46.08
C GLY A 316 -2.46 16.77 45.91
N LEU A 317 -1.67 16.91 47.01
CA LEU A 317 -0.22 16.87 46.96
C LEU A 317 0.26 15.44 46.70
N LEU A 318 -0.33 14.46 47.38
CA LEU A 318 -0.02 13.04 47.21
C LEU A 318 -0.32 12.57 45.78
N ILE A 319 -1.49 12.89 45.25
CA ILE A 319 -1.85 12.58 43.88
C ILE A 319 -0.80 13.14 42.92
N ARG A 320 -0.41 14.40 43.04
CA ARG A 320 0.62 15.01 42.18
C ARG A 320 1.98 14.32 42.28
N ILE A 321 2.38 13.84 43.46
CA ILE A 321 3.63 13.11 43.63
C ILE A 321 3.60 11.80 42.83
N PHE A 322 2.53 11.01 42.95
CA PHE A 322 2.40 9.74 42.26
C PHE A 322 2.18 9.94 40.74
N MET A 323 1.43 10.97 40.31
CA MET A 323 1.33 11.34 38.88
C MET A 323 2.70 11.65 38.27
N ILE A 324 3.54 12.42 38.98
CA ILE A 324 4.90 12.74 38.52
C ILE A 324 5.73 11.46 38.40
N GLN A 325 5.62 10.58 39.38
CA GLN A 325 6.36 9.31 39.38
C GLN A 325 5.91 8.39 38.24
N GLY A 326 4.60 8.23 38.04
CA GLY A 326 4.04 7.46 36.90
C GLY A 326 4.49 8.06 35.57
N PHE A 327 4.42 9.38 35.42
CA PHE A 327 4.88 10.07 34.22
C PHE A 327 6.36 9.83 33.93
N ILE A 328 7.22 9.90 34.93
CA ILE A 328 8.67 9.64 34.74
C ILE A 328 8.93 8.21 34.30
N THR A 329 8.27 7.23 34.96
CA THR A 329 8.39 5.82 34.61
C THR A 329 7.89 5.55 33.18
N GLY A 330 6.73 6.10 32.83
CA GLY A 330 6.16 5.97 31.50
C GLY A 330 6.98 6.69 30.44
N ALA A 331 7.47 7.89 30.73
CA ALA A 331 8.34 8.62 29.80
C ALA A 331 9.66 7.86 29.53
N PHE A 332 10.25 7.26 30.56
CA PHE A 332 11.46 6.45 30.40
C PHE A 332 11.18 5.19 29.56
N GLY A 333 10.07 4.47 29.84
CA GLY A 333 9.65 3.32 29.06
C GLY A 333 9.34 3.69 27.60
N THR A 334 8.61 4.79 27.38
CA THR A 334 8.29 5.30 26.05
C THR A 334 9.55 5.67 25.27
N PHE A 335 10.50 6.37 25.90
CA PHE A 335 11.74 6.76 25.25
C PHE A 335 12.61 5.55 24.88
N LEU A 336 12.71 4.57 25.76
CA LEU A 336 13.42 3.32 25.50
C LEU A 336 12.74 2.51 24.37
N GLY A 337 11.41 2.42 24.41
CA GLY A 337 10.62 1.77 23.37
C GLY A 337 10.73 2.47 22.00
N LEU A 338 10.80 3.79 22.00
CA LEU A 338 11.00 4.60 20.80
C LEU A 338 12.37 4.30 20.16
N ILE A 339 13.44 4.29 20.94
CA ILE A 339 14.79 3.98 20.43
C ILE A 339 14.82 2.56 19.86
N LEU A 340 14.34 1.59 20.62
CA LEU A 340 14.31 0.18 20.19
C LEU A 340 13.41 -0.02 18.98
N GLY A 341 12.25 0.65 18.93
CA GLY A 341 11.30 0.57 17.82
C GLY A 341 11.87 1.17 16.53
N ILE A 342 12.56 2.30 16.62
CA ILE A 342 13.23 2.91 15.45
C ILE A 342 14.34 1.98 14.94
N ILE A 343 15.21 1.48 15.84
CA ILE A 343 16.30 0.58 15.46
C ILE A 343 15.74 -0.68 14.81
N LEU A 344 14.70 -1.28 15.39
CA LEU A 344 14.07 -2.49 14.86
C LEU A 344 13.40 -2.22 13.52
N SER A 345 12.65 -1.13 13.38
CA SER A 345 11.99 -0.73 12.15
C SER A 345 12.96 -0.53 11.00
N LEU A 346 14.11 0.11 11.24
CA LEU A 346 15.14 0.32 10.21
C LEU A 346 15.87 -0.96 9.81
N ASN A 347 15.87 -1.97 10.66
CA ASN A 347 16.58 -3.23 10.43
C ASN A 347 15.65 -4.43 10.23
N VAL A 348 14.34 -4.24 10.19
CA VAL A 348 13.38 -5.35 10.11
C VAL A 348 13.60 -6.23 8.87
N THR A 349 13.90 -5.64 7.73
CA THR A 349 14.20 -6.37 6.49
C THR A 349 15.39 -7.31 6.67
N ASN A 350 16.50 -6.80 7.23
CA ASN A 350 17.70 -7.59 7.48
C ASN A 350 17.46 -8.69 8.53
N LEU A 351 16.68 -8.35 9.57
CA LEU A 351 16.32 -9.31 10.61
C LEU A 351 15.48 -10.46 10.08
N VAL A 352 14.47 -10.15 9.25
CA VAL A 352 13.62 -11.17 8.62
C VAL A 352 14.42 -12.03 7.67
N ASN A 353 15.29 -11.44 6.85
CA ASN A 353 16.18 -12.20 5.96
C ASN A 353 17.09 -13.15 6.74
N LEU A 354 17.68 -12.68 7.84
CA LEU A 354 18.52 -13.50 8.71
C LEU A 354 17.72 -14.66 9.33
N ILE A 355 16.49 -14.43 9.76
CA ILE A 355 15.60 -15.48 10.26
C ILE A 355 15.27 -16.50 9.16
N GLN A 356 14.98 -16.03 7.94
CA GLN A 356 14.72 -16.89 6.78
C GLN A 356 15.92 -17.78 6.45
N GLU A 357 17.15 -17.23 6.51
CA GLU A 357 18.39 -17.99 6.29
C GLU A 357 18.62 -19.04 7.38
N ILE A 358 18.43 -18.68 8.66
CA ILE A 358 18.65 -19.62 9.78
C ILE A 358 17.64 -20.78 9.76
N PHE A 359 16.37 -20.47 9.52
CA PHE A 359 15.30 -21.49 9.58
C PHE A 359 15.01 -22.13 8.20
N HIS A 360 15.64 -21.67 7.13
CA HIS A 360 15.40 -22.14 5.76
C HIS A 360 13.92 -22.06 5.34
N ILE A 361 13.19 -21.04 5.84
CA ILE A 361 11.76 -20.81 5.60
C ILE A 361 11.63 -19.50 4.81
N GLN A 362 10.87 -19.51 3.73
CA GLN A 362 10.46 -18.28 3.03
C GLN A 362 9.12 -17.80 3.59
N PHE A 363 9.11 -16.67 4.31
CA PHE A 363 7.86 -16.08 4.83
C PHE A 363 7.01 -15.44 3.73
N LEU A 364 7.66 -14.89 2.71
CA LEU A 364 7.02 -14.22 1.59
C LEU A 364 7.45 -14.91 0.30
N SER A 365 6.54 -15.63 -0.35
CA SER A 365 6.80 -16.11 -1.70
C SER A 365 6.51 -14.98 -2.69
N SER A 366 7.41 -14.75 -3.63
CA SER A 366 7.25 -13.77 -4.71
C SER A 366 5.99 -14.00 -5.53
N ASP A 367 5.52 -15.25 -5.61
CA ASP A 367 4.35 -15.66 -6.40
C ASP A 367 3.01 -15.20 -5.81
N VAL A 368 2.97 -14.95 -4.48
CA VAL A 368 1.72 -14.56 -3.79
C VAL A 368 1.71 -13.08 -3.43
N TYR A 369 2.85 -12.55 -2.95
CA TYR A 369 2.93 -11.20 -2.39
C TYR A 369 3.65 -10.18 -3.27
N TYR A 370 4.18 -10.61 -4.42
CA TYR A 370 4.95 -9.77 -5.36
C TYR A 370 6.16 -9.03 -4.74
N ILE A 371 6.52 -9.39 -3.51
CA ILE A 371 7.61 -8.81 -2.74
C ILE A 371 8.31 -9.95 -1.99
N ASN A 372 9.63 -10.07 -2.14
CA ASN A 372 10.48 -11.08 -1.50
C ASN A 372 11.21 -10.58 -0.25
N PHE A 373 10.87 -9.37 0.22
CA PHE A 373 11.41 -8.79 1.44
C PHE A 373 10.30 -8.08 2.21
N VAL A 374 10.48 -7.89 3.51
CA VAL A 374 9.55 -7.11 4.34
C VAL A 374 9.94 -5.64 4.24
N PRO A 375 9.16 -4.81 3.52
CA PRO A 375 9.45 -3.38 3.42
C PRO A 375 9.11 -2.69 4.75
N SER A 376 9.89 -1.68 5.10
CA SER A 376 9.62 -0.83 6.26
C SER A 376 9.76 0.63 5.87
N TYR A 377 8.78 1.43 6.27
CA TYR A 377 8.79 2.87 6.05
C TYR A 377 8.35 3.62 7.30
N LEU A 378 9.32 4.20 8.00
CA LEU A 378 9.09 4.92 9.24
C LEU A 378 8.55 6.33 8.93
N LYS A 379 7.29 6.60 9.32
CA LYS A 379 6.69 7.94 9.26
C LYS A 379 6.87 8.65 10.58
N LEU A 380 7.44 9.84 10.54
CA LEU A 380 7.65 10.67 11.73
C LEU A 380 6.33 11.02 12.43
N SER A 381 5.25 11.24 11.67
CA SER A 381 3.91 11.48 12.22
C SER A 381 3.43 10.36 13.13
N ASP A 382 3.62 9.11 12.70
CA ASP A 382 3.15 7.93 13.44
C ASP A 382 3.95 7.76 14.74
N VAL A 383 5.26 7.97 14.67
CA VAL A 383 6.15 7.96 15.85
C VAL A 383 5.75 9.02 16.87
N LEU A 384 5.45 10.24 16.42
CA LEU A 384 5.00 11.34 17.29
C LEU A 384 3.63 11.06 17.91
N ILE A 385 2.70 10.48 17.15
CA ILE A 385 1.37 10.09 17.64
C ILE A 385 1.50 9.01 18.71
N ILE A 386 2.28 7.95 18.46
CA ILE A 386 2.52 6.87 19.43
C ILE A 386 3.14 7.43 20.71
N MET A 387 4.16 8.27 20.58
CA MET A 387 4.81 8.92 21.70
C MET A 387 3.82 9.76 22.52
N ALA A 388 2.98 10.57 21.84
CA ALA A 388 1.99 11.39 22.50
C ALA A 388 0.95 10.56 23.26
N ILE A 389 0.44 9.49 22.62
CA ILE A 389 -0.53 8.56 23.23
C ILE A 389 0.09 7.86 24.45
N ALA A 390 1.31 7.33 24.33
CA ALA A 390 1.99 6.63 25.42
C ALA A 390 2.23 7.56 26.62
N LEU A 391 2.67 8.80 26.38
CA LEU A 391 2.84 9.80 27.43
C LEU A 391 1.52 10.24 28.06
N LEU A 392 0.46 10.38 27.26
CA LEU A 392 -0.86 10.74 27.76
C LEU A 392 -1.45 9.62 28.61
N MET A 393 -1.31 8.37 28.20
CA MET A 393 -1.70 7.21 29.00
C MET A 393 -0.94 7.14 30.31
N SER A 394 0.36 7.43 30.26
CA SER A 394 1.25 7.51 31.45
C SER A 394 0.82 8.60 32.44
N LEU A 395 0.18 9.64 31.98
CA LEU A 395 -0.34 10.73 32.81
C LEU A 395 -1.73 10.41 33.41
N LEU A 396 -2.56 9.68 32.65
CA LEU A 396 -3.94 9.34 33.04
C LEU A 396 -4.02 8.15 34.00
N ALA A 397 -3.08 7.20 33.90
CA ALA A 397 -2.98 6.07 34.81
C ALA A 397 -2.51 6.49 36.20
#